data_222f847d4703e02d7b83ef4028f387e1
#
_entry.id   222f847d4703e02d7b83ef4028f387e1
#
_cell.length_a   1.000
_cell.length_b   1.000
_cell.length_c   1.000
_cell.angle_alpha   90.00
_cell.angle_beta   90.00
_cell.angle_gamma   90.00
#
_symmetry.space_group_name_H-M   'P 1'
#
loop_
_entity.id
_entity.type
_entity.pdbx_description
1 polymer ?
#
loop_
_entity_poly.entity_id
_entity_poly.type
_entity_poly.pdbx_seq_one_letter_code
_entity_poly.pdbx_strand_id
1 'polypeptide(L)'
;NLPRSSKQQFYSGGGKYVNLNQLKPGDLMFFITRGQQISHVSIFLGEDKFIHAPKTGRRISIETLNRYWKQKFVKGKTYIQ
;
A
#
# COMPACT_ATOMS: atom_id res chain seq x y z
N ASN A 1 -3.61 -18.69 -4.92
CA ASN A 1 -4.23 -17.56 -5.60
C ASN A 1 -3.95 -16.27 -4.85
N LEU A 2 -3.49 -15.26 -5.57
CA LEU A 2 -3.30 -13.95 -4.98
C LEU A 2 -4.65 -13.23 -4.84
N PRO A 3 -4.85 -12.52 -3.73
CA PRO A 3 -6.04 -11.70 -3.58
C PRO A 3 -6.14 -10.69 -4.71
N ARG A 4 -7.35 -10.45 -5.21
CA ARG A 4 -7.55 -9.58 -6.37
C ARG A 4 -7.76 -8.12 -6.01
N SER A 5 -8.28 -7.83 -4.83
CA SER A 5 -8.56 -6.46 -4.43
C SER A 5 -7.62 -6.05 -3.31
N SER A 6 -7.43 -4.73 -3.16
CA SER A 6 -6.63 -4.19 -2.08
C SER A 6 -7.21 -4.56 -0.72
N LYS A 7 -8.53 -4.60 -0.60
CA LYS A 7 -9.19 -5.01 0.63
C LYS A 7 -8.86 -6.46 0.97
N GLN A 8 -8.92 -7.36 -0.02
CA GLN A 8 -8.60 -8.75 0.19
C GLN A 8 -7.14 -8.94 0.58
N GLN A 9 -6.24 -8.23 -0.09
CA GLN A 9 -4.83 -8.28 0.26
C GLN A 9 -4.58 -7.81 1.68
N PHE A 10 -5.32 -6.79 2.11
CA PHE A 10 -5.17 -6.27 3.47
C PHE A 10 -5.57 -7.30 4.52
N TYR A 11 -6.70 -7.98 4.32
CA TYR A 11 -7.25 -8.87 5.33
C TYR A 11 -6.80 -10.32 5.24
N SER A 12 -6.45 -10.81 4.05
CA SER A 12 -6.22 -12.24 3.88
C SER A 12 -4.95 -12.61 3.13
N GLY A 13 -4.16 -11.64 2.71
CA GLY A 13 -2.97 -11.90 1.90
C GLY A 13 -1.74 -12.36 2.67
N GLY A 14 -1.85 -12.61 3.97
CA GLY A 14 -0.69 -12.94 4.80
C GLY A 14 0.13 -11.72 5.14
N GLY A 15 1.39 -11.93 5.54
CA GLY A 15 2.27 -10.86 5.93
C GLY A 15 2.03 -10.36 7.33
N LYS A 16 2.82 -9.38 7.75
CA LYS A 16 2.73 -8.80 9.08
C LYS A 16 2.41 -7.31 8.97
N TYR A 17 1.42 -6.85 9.71
CA TYR A 17 1.04 -5.43 9.70
C TYR A 17 2.15 -4.57 10.30
N VAL A 18 2.41 -3.43 9.68
CA VAL A 18 3.38 -2.45 10.16
C VAL A 18 2.78 -1.06 10.10
N ASN A 19 3.26 -0.18 10.98
CA ASN A 19 2.87 1.22 10.97
C ASN A 19 3.67 1.99 9.95
N LEU A 20 3.26 3.24 9.72
CA LEU A 20 3.91 4.10 8.73
C LEU A 20 5.42 4.22 8.97
N ASN A 21 5.83 4.38 10.22
CA ASN A 21 7.23 4.56 10.57
C ASN A 21 8.04 3.26 10.58
N GLN A 22 7.40 2.13 10.33
CA GLN A 22 8.05 0.83 10.27
C GLN A 22 8.19 0.30 8.85
N LEU A 23 7.74 1.06 7.87
CA LEU A 23 7.77 0.63 6.46
C LEU A 23 9.21 0.45 5.99
N LYS A 24 9.41 -0.59 5.20
CA LYS A 24 10.68 -0.88 4.53
C LYS A 24 10.44 -0.96 3.03
N PRO A 25 11.47 -0.68 2.21
CA PRO A 25 11.31 -0.84 0.77
C PRO A 25 10.78 -2.23 0.42
N GLY A 26 9.75 -2.28 -0.41
CA GLY A 26 9.11 -3.52 -0.80
C GLY A 26 7.85 -3.84 -0.02
N ASP A 27 7.61 -3.16 1.09
CA ASP A 27 6.39 -3.38 1.87
C ASP A 27 5.18 -2.84 1.13
N LEU A 28 4.02 -3.46 1.37
CA LEU A 28 2.76 -2.96 0.81
C LEU A 28 2.19 -1.89 1.72
N MET A 29 1.56 -0.90 1.10
CA MET A 29 0.89 0.19 1.79
C MET A 29 -0.58 0.18 1.40
N PHE A 30 -1.45 0.24 2.39
CA PHE A 30 -2.90 0.18 2.18
C PHE A 30 -3.55 1.49 2.58
N PHE A 31 -4.41 1.99 1.71
CA PHE A 31 -5.04 3.30 1.84
C PHE A 31 -6.56 3.20 1.74
N ILE A 32 -7.23 4.15 2.37
CA ILE A 32 -8.64 4.39 2.12
C ILE A 32 -8.73 5.69 1.33
N THR A 33 -8.98 5.58 0.03
CA THR A 33 -9.11 6.74 -0.85
C THR A 33 -10.56 7.03 -1.22
N ARG A 34 -11.44 6.03 -1.01
CA ARG A 34 -12.86 6.18 -1.29
C ARG A 34 -13.65 5.44 -0.22
N GLY A 35 -14.70 6.08 0.30
CA GLY A 35 -15.55 5.43 1.29
C GLY A 35 -14.84 5.17 2.60
N GLN A 36 -15.17 4.06 3.25
CA GLN A 36 -14.65 3.71 4.57
C GLN A 36 -13.90 2.39 4.59
N GLN A 37 -13.56 1.86 3.41
CA GLN A 37 -12.88 0.59 3.30
C GLN A 37 -11.60 0.73 2.51
N ILE A 38 -10.67 -0.21 2.71
CA ILE A 38 -9.43 -0.25 1.96
C ILE A 38 -9.77 -0.28 0.47
N SER A 39 -9.26 0.70 -0.26
CA SER A 39 -9.56 0.86 -1.69
C SER A 39 -8.33 1.02 -2.56
N HIS A 40 -7.13 1.09 -1.98
CA HIS A 40 -5.92 1.33 -2.74
C HIS A 40 -4.73 0.66 -2.08
N VAL A 41 -3.84 0.10 -2.88
CA VAL A 41 -2.61 -0.53 -2.41
C VAL A 41 -1.44 -0.02 -3.24
N SER A 42 -0.30 0.17 -2.58
CA SER A 42 0.94 0.64 -3.20
C SER A 42 2.11 -0.11 -2.63
N ILE A 43 3.28 0.06 -3.23
CA ILE A 43 4.52 -0.56 -2.78
C ILE A 43 5.47 0.54 -2.33
N PHE A 44 5.93 0.46 -1.09
CA PHE A 44 6.86 1.45 -0.55
C PHE A 44 8.25 1.25 -1.16
N LEU A 45 8.85 2.36 -1.58
CA LEU A 45 10.17 2.34 -2.21
C LEU A 45 11.28 2.84 -1.29
N GLY A 46 10.93 3.39 -0.13
CA GLY A 46 11.87 4.07 0.75
C GLY A 46 11.90 5.56 0.47
N GLU A 47 12.49 6.33 1.37
CA GLU A 47 12.67 7.78 1.23
C GLU A 47 11.37 8.51 0.92
N ASP A 48 10.29 8.11 1.59
CA ASP A 48 8.96 8.69 1.46
C ASP A 48 8.38 8.58 0.04
N LYS A 49 8.82 7.58 -0.73
CA LYS A 49 8.30 7.36 -2.07
C LYS A 49 7.60 6.02 -2.15
N PHE A 50 6.59 5.95 -2.99
CA PHE A 50 5.89 4.70 -3.22
C PHE A 50 5.40 4.63 -4.66
N ILE A 51 5.13 3.43 -5.12
CA ILE A 51 4.68 3.18 -6.48
C ILE A 51 3.31 2.53 -6.41
N HIS A 52 2.39 3.05 -7.20
CA HIS A 52 1.04 2.49 -7.26
C HIS A 52 1.06 1.13 -7.92
N ALA A 53 0.30 0.17 -7.35
CA ALA A 53 0.15 -1.12 -7.97
C ALA A 53 -0.51 -0.91 -9.34
N PRO A 54 0.16 -1.32 -10.44
CA PRO A 54 -0.37 -1.02 -11.76
C PRO A 54 -1.63 -1.82 -12.07
N LYS A 55 -2.57 -1.16 -12.70
CA LYS A 55 -3.71 -1.83 -13.32
C LYS A 55 -3.39 -2.03 -14.79
N THR A 56 -4.00 -3.05 -15.38
CA THR A 56 -3.83 -3.32 -16.80
C THR A 56 -4.08 -2.05 -17.62
N GLY A 57 -3.14 -1.72 -18.49
CA GLY A 57 -3.27 -0.56 -19.37
C GLY A 57 -2.90 0.77 -18.74
N ARG A 58 -2.46 0.79 -17.49
CA ARG A 58 -2.08 2.04 -16.83
C ARG A 58 -0.57 2.11 -16.65
N ARG A 59 -0.08 3.34 -16.67
CA ARG A 59 1.34 3.58 -16.44
C ARG A 59 1.68 3.45 -14.98
N ILE A 60 2.88 2.99 -14.70
CA ILE A 60 3.44 3.00 -13.36
C ILE A 60 3.82 4.44 -13.02
N SER A 61 3.42 4.90 -11.84
CA SER A 61 3.80 6.23 -11.38
C SER A 61 4.35 6.16 -9.97
N ILE A 62 5.34 7.01 -9.71
CA ILE A 62 5.96 7.12 -8.38
C ILE A 62 5.40 8.37 -7.73
N GLU A 63 4.93 8.23 -6.49
CA GLU A 63 4.36 9.31 -5.71
C GLU A 63 5.19 9.55 -4.46
N THR A 64 5.17 10.78 -3.98
CA THR A 64 5.76 11.13 -2.69
C THR A 64 4.70 10.98 -1.62
N LEU A 65 5.10 10.42 -0.48
CA LEU A 65 4.21 10.23 0.67
C LEU A 65 4.04 11.58 1.38
N ASN A 66 3.13 12.40 0.85
CA ASN A 66 2.84 13.73 1.36
C ASN A 66 1.69 13.67 2.37
N ARG A 67 1.24 14.84 2.82
CA ARG A 67 0.17 14.95 3.82
C ARG A 67 -1.10 14.23 3.35
N TYR A 68 -1.48 14.41 2.09
CA TYR A 68 -2.68 13.78 1.55
C TYR A 68 -2.63 12.27 1.72
N TRP A 69 -1.53 11.66 1.27
CA TRP A 69 -1.39 10.20 1.32
C TRP A 69 -1.24 9.69 2.74
N LYS A 70 -0.54 10.46 3.60
CA LYS A 70 -0.41 10.07 5.01
C LYS A 70 -1.75 10.01 5.71
N GLN A 71 -2.67 10.91 5.36
CA GLN A 71 -4.01 10.92 5.94
C GLN A 71 -4.85 9.73 5.46
N LYS A 72 -4.57 9.23 4.27
CA LYS A 72 -5.31 8.10 3.69
C LYS A 72 -4.72 6.75 4.06
N PHE A 73 -3.51 6.75 4.59
CA PHE A 73 -2.80 5.53 4.95
C PHE A 73 -3.45 4.85 6.14
N VAL A 74 -3.64 3.54 6.05
CA VAL A 74 -4.22 2.73 7.13
C VAL A 74 -3.13 1.93 7.81
N LYS A 75 -2.50 1.01 7.09
CA LYS A 75 -1.43 0.14 7.59
C LYS A 75 -0.61 -0.35 6.42
N GLY A 76 0.62 -0.74 6.71
CA GLY A 76 1.42 -1.47 5.75
C GLY A 76 1.40 -2.96 6.07
N LYS A 77 1.94 -3.74 5.15
CA LYS A 77 2.23 -5.15 5.38
C LYS A 77 3.61 -5.47 4.87
N THR A 78 4.39 -6.13 5.72
CA THR A 78 5.70 -6.61 5.31
C THR A 78 5.66 -8.12 5.17
N TYR A 79 6.29 -8.61 4.12
CA TYR A 79 6.48 -10.03 3.89
C TYR A 79 7.95 -10.41 4.07
N ILE A 80 8.77 -9.42 4.35
CA ILE A 80 10.21 -9.58 4.57
C ILE A 80 10.45 -9.67 6.07
N GLN A 81 11.17 -10.69 6.49
CA GLN A 81 11.50 -10.86 7.90
C GLN A 81 12.90 -10.38 8.20
#